data_6d79584767b26b389c5750b52e35be35
#
_entry.id   6d79584767b26b389c5750b52e35be35
#
_cell.length_a   1.000
_cell.length_b   1.000
_cell.length_c   1.000
_cell.angle_alpha   90.00
_cell.angle_beta   90.00
_cell.angle_gamma   90.00
#
_symmetry.space_group_name_H-M   'P 1'
#
loop_
_entity.id
_entity.type
_entity.pdbx_description
1 polymer ?
#
loop_
_entity_poly.entity_id
_entity_poly.type
_entity_poly.pdbx_seq_one_letter_code
_entity_poly.pdbx_strand_id
1 'polypeptide(L)'
;MNNDYLKTVQEKIKKILKSADKALFLSAQDNCSEMTRLVGCWILQDFPTINVNILKGENIMDATNKNHDILAIKEKNKFYLIDPTIWQFFKNKKNILLAKKDNMENCMEFAKQFYKGKWSISETLDKNCFQKMKEWEEVIKINICS
;
A
#
# COMPACT_ATOMS: atom_id res chain seq x y z
N MET A 1 -5.95 -13.14 -7.31
CA MET A 1 -5.23 -13.16 -6.01
C MET A 1 -6.09 -13.82 -4.96
N ASN A 2 -5.50 -14.59 -4.09
CA ASN A 2 -6.22 -15.21 -2.98
C ASN A 2 -5.63 -14.75 -1.65
N ASN A 3 -6.25 -15.19 -0.56
CA ASN A 3 -5.84 -14.76 0.78
C ASN A 3 -4.43 -15.28 1.13
N ASP A 4 -4.04 -16.46 0.66
CA ASP A 4 -2.71 -17.02 0.92
C ASP A 4 -1.62 -16.18 0.25
N TYR A 5 -1.88 -15.72 -0.97
CA TYR A 5 -0.95 -14.83 -1.68
C TYR A 5 -0.78 -13.51 -0.92
N LEU A 6 -1.88 -12.89 -0.52
CA LEU A 6 -1.84 -11.62 0.22
C LEU A 6 -1.13 -11.78 1.56
N LYS A 7 -1.31 -12.92 2.22
CA LYS A 7 -0.59 -13.22 3.46
C LYS A 7 0.91 -13.31 3.22
N THR A 8 1.33 -13.94 2.13
CA THR A 8 2.75 -14.01 1.75
C THR A 8 3.32 -12.62 1.50
N VAL A 9 2.61 -11.77 0.78
CA VAL A 9 3.01 -10.38 0.55
C VAL A 9 3.15 -9.65 1.89
N GLN A 10 2.20 -9.82 2.78
CA GLN A 10 2.21 -9.19 4.10
C GLN A 10 3.42 -9.61 4.93
N GLU A 11 3.80 -10.88 4.88
CA GLU A 11 4.99 -11.36 5.59
C GLU A 11 6.28 -10.76 5.01
N LYS A 12 6.35 -10.58 3.70
CA LYS A 12 7.48 -9.89 3.05
C LYS A 12 7.60 -8.44 3.54
N ILE A 13 6.47 -7.74 3.61
CA ILE A 13 6.42 -6.36 4.12
C ILE A 13 6.93 -6.32 5.56
N LYS A 14 6.41 -7.17 6.41
CA LYS A 14 6.82 -7.23 7.82
C LYS A 14 8.31 -7.52 7.98
N LYS A 15 8.85 -8.41 7.17
CA LYS A 15 10.28 -8.73 7.20
C LYS A 15 11.14 -7.51 6.92
N ILE A 16 10.76 -6.69 5.95
CA ILE A 16 11.47 -5.45 5.64
C ILE A 16 11.31 -4.45 6.79
N LEU A 17 10.09 -4.21 7.24
CA LEU A 17 9.81 -3.20 8.27
C LEU A 17 10.43 -3.55 9.63
N LYS A 18 10.61 -4.82 9.93
CA LYS A 18 11.21 -5.27 11.20
C LYS A 18 12.73 -5.42 11.14
N SER A 19 13.36 -5.13 10.01
CA SER A 19 14.79 -5.34 9.83
C SER A 19 15.68 -4.50 10.78
N ALA A 20 15.17 -3.39 11.30
CA ALA A 20 15.89 -2.50 12.21
C ALA A 20 15.48 -2.67 13.68
N ASP A 21 14.83 -3.77 14.02
CA ASP A 21 14.41 -4.09 15.39
C ASP A 21 13.54 -3.00 16.04
N LYS A 22 12.60 -2.47 15.25
CA LYS A 22 11.61 -1.49 15.70
C LYS A 22 10.20 -2.07 15.60
N ALA A 23 9.27 -1.52 16.36
CA ALA A 23 7.86 -1.88 16.23
C ALA A 23 7.35 -1.53 14.84
N LEU A 24 6.43 -2.33 14.30
CA LEU A 24 5.88 -2.13 12.95
C LEU A 24 5.35 -0.72 12.73
N PHE A 25 4.61 -0.16 13.70
CA PHE A 25 4.02 1.16 13.52
C PHE A 25 5.06 2.27 13.40
N LEU A 26 6.24 2.10 14.01
CA LEU A 26 7.35 3.04 13.89
C LEU A 26 8.04 2.89 12.53
N SER A 27 8.33 1.66 12.12
CA SER A 27 8.98 1.40 10.84
C SER A 27 8.09 1.74 9.64
N ALA A 28 6.78 1.66 9.80
CA ALA A 28 5.83 2.02 8.75
C ALA A 28 5.73 3.53 8.53
N GLN A 29 6.13 4.35 9.53
CA GLN A 29 6.13 5.80 9.38
C GLN A 29 7.02 6.25 8.23
N ASP A 30 6.54 7.20 7.42
CA ASP A 30 7.27 7.80 6.31
C ASP A 30 7.63 6.84 5.17
N ASN A 31 7.05 5.63 5.14
CA ASN A 31 7.34 4.63 4.11
C ASN A 31 6.13 4.29 3.22
N CYS A 32 5.02 5.01 3.35
CA CYS A 32 3.81 4.66 2.59
C CYS A 32 4.00 4.78 1.08
N SER A 33 4.75 5.77 0.61
CA SER A 33 4.94 5.99 -0.83
C SER A 33 5.77 4.86 -1.46
N GLU A 34 6.95 4.61 -0.91
CA GLU A 34 7.88 3.61 -1.45
C GLU A 34 7.35 2.19 -1.26
N MET A 35 6.82 1.90 -0.07
CA MET A 35 6.30 0.55 0.21
C MET A 35 5.08 0.22 -0.64
N THR A 36 4.18 1.18 -0.84
CA THR A 36 2.99 0.96 -1.67
C THR A 36 3.38 0.67 -3.11
N ARG A 37 4.35 1.40 -3.65
CA ARG A 37 4.85 1.17 -5.01
C ARG A 37 5.61 -0.15 -5.13
N LEU A 38 6.46 -0.46 -4.16
CA LEU A 38 7.20 -1.73 -4.13
C LEU A 38 6.25 -2.92 -4.12
N VAL A 39 5.26 -2.91 -3.25
CA VAL A 39 4.26 -3.97 -3.16
C VAL A 39 3.44 -4.06 -4.46
N GLY A 40 3.04 -2.92 -5.01
CA GLY A 40 2.34 -2.89 -6.28
C GLY A 40 3.16 -3.54 -7.40
N CYS A 41 4.47 -3.30 -7.43
CA CYS A 41 5.38 -3.93 -8.38
C CYS A 41 5.50 -5.44 -8.16
N TRP A 42 5.61 -5.90 -6.93
CA TRP A 42 5.63 -7.35 -6.65
C TRP A 42 4.38 -8.03 -7.20
N ILE A 43 3.22 -7.42 -6.95
CA ILE A 43 1.95 -7.98 -7.40
C ILE A 43 1.88 -7.98 -8.94
N LEU A 44 2.35 -6.92 -9.57
CA LEU A 44 2.36 -6.84 -11.04
C LEU A 44 3.33 -7.85 -11.66
N GLN A 45 4.45 -8.14 -11.02
CA GLN A 45 5.36 -9.21 -11.46
C GLN A 45 4.71 -10.58 -11.41
N ASP A 46 3.97 -10.84 -10.33
CA ASP A 46 3.33 -12.14 -10.13
C ASP A 46 2.06 -12.30 -10.95
N PHE A 47 1.37 -11.19 -11.27
CA PHE A 47 0.14 -11.16 -12.05
C PHE A 47 0.23 -10.06 -13.13
N PRO A 48 0.92 -10.34 -14.27
CA PRO A 48 1.23 -9.29 -15.26
C PRO A 48 0.02 -8.67 -15.95
N THR A 49 -1.16 -9.30 -15.88
CA THR A 49 -2.36 -8.82 -16.57
C THR A 49 -3.30 -7.99 -15.70
N ILE A 50 -3.01 -7.86 -14.41
CA ILE A 50 -3.85 -7.06 -13.52
C ILE A 50 -3.53 -5.58 -13.64
N ASN A 51 -4.45 -4.74 -13.14
CA ASN A 51 -4.30 -3.30 -13.14
C ASN A 51 -3.98 -2.82 -11.72
N VAL A 52 -2.86 -2.15 -11.54
CA VAL A 52 -2.37 -1.71 -10.23
C VAL A 52 -2.40 -0.19 -10.17
N ASN A 53 -3.29 0.37 -9.36
CA ASN A 53 -3.42 1.81 -9.18
C ASN A 53 -2.94 2.23 -7.79
N ILE A 54 -2.26 3.38 -7.75
CA ILE A 54 -1.92 4.05 -6.49
C ILE A 54 -3.01 5.09 -6.22
N LEU A 55 -3.65 4.98 -5.07
CA LEU A 55 -4.59 6.00 -4.60
C LEU A 55 -3.89 6.89 -3.59
N LYS A 56 -4.06 8.20 -3.75
CA LYS A 56 -3.50 9.18 -2.83
C LYS A 56 -4.60 9.84 -2.02
N GLY A 57 -4.46 9.79 -0.71
CA GLY A 57 -5.30 10.55 0.22
C GLY A 57 -4.57 11.80 0.68
N GLU A 58 -5.28 12.92 0.70
CA GLU A 58 -4.77 14.20 1.18
C GLU A 58 -5.57 14.64 2.40
N ASN A 59 -4.88 15.20 3.39
CA ASN A 59 -5.49 15.67 4.64
C ASN A 59 -6.28 14.54 5.32
N ILE A 60 -5.70 13.36 5.39
CA ILE A 60 -6.34 12.19 6.02
C ILE A 60 -6.33 12.33 7.54
N MET A 61 -7.16 11.53 8.21
CA MET A 61 -7.25 11.46 9.69
C MET A 61 -7.51 12.84 10.33
N ASP A 62 -8.25 13.71 9.60
CA ASP A 62 -8.58 15.07 10.02
C ASP A 62 -7.33 15.93 10.29
N ALA A 63 -6.21 15.64 9.64
CA ALA A 63 -4.95 16.37 9.85
C ALA A 63 -4.49 17.06 8.56
N THR A 64 -4.26 18.38 8.64
CA THR A 64 -3.76 19.16 7.51
C THR A 64 -2.38 18.67 7.08
N ASN A 65 -2.17 18.55 5.76
CA ASN A 65 -0.93 18.09 5.13
C ASN A 65 -0.53 16.65 5.47
N LYS A 66 -1.43 15.85 6.03
CA LYS A 66 -1.19 14.43 6.23
C LYS A 66 -1.67 13.66 5.02
N ASN A 67 -0.74 13.08 4.28
CA ASN A 67 -1.01 12.36 3.04
C ASN A 67 -0.72 10.86 3.22
N HIS A 68 -1.34 10.05 2.37
CA HIS A 68 -1.17 8.59 2.44
C HIS A 68 -1.42 7.96 1.08
N ASP A 69 -0.63 6.95 0.75
CA ASP A 69 -0.78 6.17 -0.47
C ASP A 69 -1.22 4.75 -0.14
N ILE A 70 -2.17 4.25 -0.90
CA ILE A 70 -2.63 2.86 -0.82
C ILE A 70 -2.82 2.29 -2.23
N LEU A 71 -3.04 0.98 -2.33
CA LEU A 71 -3.23 0.28 -3.60
C LEU A 71 -4.70 -0.03 -3.87
N ALA A 72 -5.13 0.18 -5.11
CA ALA A 72 -6.39 -0.35 -5.62
C ALA A 72 -6.05 -1.22 -6.83
N ILE A 73 -6.22 -2.53 -6.67
CA ILE A 73 -5.80 -3.51 -7.65
C ILE A 73 -7.02 -4.15 -8.29
N LYS A 74 -7.13 -4.02 -9.62
CA LYS A 74 -8.21 -4.63 -10.37
C LYS A 74 -7.77 -5.96 -10.96
N GLU A 75 -8.46 -7.03 -10.57
CA GLU A 75 -8.32 -8.36 -11.14
C GLU A 75 -9.70 -8.81 -11.64
N LYS A 76 -9.84 -8.97 -12.96
CA LYS A 76 -11.14 -9.26 -13.60
C LYS A 76 -12.15 -8.18 -13.21
N ASN A 77 -13.24 -8.55 -12.51
CA ASN A 77 -14.31 -7.63 -12.13
C ASN A 77 -14.26 -7.23 -10.65
N LYS A 78 -13.13 -7.51 -9.98
CA LYS A 78 -12.98 -7.20 -8.56
C LYS A 78 -11.82 -6.25 -8.32
N PHE A 79 -11.99 -5.35 -7.35
CA PHE A 79 -10.97 -4.46 -6.85
C PHE A 79 -10.58 -4.88 -5.44
N TYR A 80 -9.28 -4.94 -5.21
CA TYR A 80 -8.69 -5.19 -3.88
C TYR A 80 -8.07 -3.89 -3.40
N LEU A 81 -8.57 -3.38 -2.28
CA LEU A 81 -8.03 -2.18 -1.66
C LEU A 81 -7.06 -2.61 -0.57
N ILE A 82 -5.79 -2.26 -0.72
CA ILE A 82 -4.69 -2.76 0.11
C ILE A 82 -3.87 -1.59 0.66
N ASP A 83 -3.57 -1.63 1.95
CA ASP A 83 -2.66 -0.66 2.57
C ASP A 83 -1.41 -1.38 3.08
N PRO A 84 -0.29 -1.32 2.34
CA PRO A 84 0.95 -1.99 2.74
C PRO A 84 1.58 -1.46 4.03
N THR A 85 1.22 -0.25 4.46
CA THR A 85 1.73 0.35 5.70
C THR A 85 0.63 0.68 6.68
N ILE A 86 -0.42 -0.16 6.73
CA ILE A 86 -1.61 0.04 7.57
C ILE A 86 -1.25 0.32 9.04
N TRP A 87 -0.15 -0.26 9.53
CA TRP A 87 0.27 -0.12 10.92
C TRP A 87 0.70 1.30 11.29
N GLN A 88 0.95 2.15 10.28
CA GLN A 88 1.25 3.57 10.49
C GLN A 88 0.12 4.26 11.27
N PHE A 89 -1.13 3.89 10.99
CA PHE A 89 -2.30 4.51 11.59
C PHE A 89 -3.09 3.57 12.50
N PHE A 90 -3.00 2.27 12.29
CA PHE A 90 -3.79 1.25 12.98
C PHE A 90 -2.87 0.14 13.47
N LYS A 91 -2.25 0.34 14.63
CA LYS A 91 -1.23 -0.55 15.20
C LYS A 91 -1.67 -2.00 15.31
N ASN A 92 -2.94 -2.23 15.60
CA ASN A 92 -3.46 -3.56 15.89
C ASN A 92 -4.11 -4.25 14.69
N LYS A 93 -4.06 -3.64 13.51
CA LYS A 93 -4.54 -4.30 12.30
C LYS A 93 -3.68 -5.51 11.98
N LYS A 94 -4.35 -6.59 11.55
CA LYS A 94 -3.69 -7.86 11.24
C LYS A 94 -3.49 -8.06 9.74
N ASN A 95 -4.28 -7.39 8.91
CA ASN A 95 -4.29 -7.60 7.47
C ASN A 95 -4.10 -6.30 6.72
N ILE A 96 -3.33 -6.36 5.64
CA ILE A 96 -3.16 -5.23 4.72
C ILE A 96 -4.35 -5.06 3.78
N LEU A 97 -5.16 -6.10 3.59
CA LEU A 97 -6.38 -6.00 2.78
C LEU A 97 -7.44 -5.25 3.55
N LEU A 98 -7.88 -4.11 3.00
CA LEU A 98 -8.91 -3.28 3.61
C LEU A 98 -10.30 -3.71 3.17
N ALA A 99 -10.47 -3.97 1.88
CA ALA A 99 -11.79 -4.26 1.31
C ALA A 99 -11.68 -4.88 -0.09
N LYS A 100 -12.74 -5.57 -0.49
CA LYS A 100 -12.96 -6.01 -1.88
C LYS A 100 -14.18 -5.27 -2.39
N LYS A 101 -14.07 -4.63 -3.55
CA LYS A 101 -15.14 -3.81 -4.13
C LYS A 101 -15.37 -4.17 -5.59
N ASP A 102 -16.51 -3.74 -6.12
CA ASP A 102 -16.90 -4.05 -7.51
C ASP A 102 -16.44 -2.98 -8.50
N ASN A 103 -16.08 -1.78 -8.01
CA ASN A 103 -15.63 -0.70 -8.88
C ASN A 103 -14.72 0.28 -8.13
N MET A 104 -14.05 1.15 -8.90
CA MET A 104 -13.12 2.13 -8.33
C MET A 104 -13.82 3.18 -7.46
N GLU A 105 -15.02 3.57 -7.84
CA GLU A 105 -15.80 4.54 -7.07
C GLU A 105 -16.04 4.05 -5.64
N ASN A 106 -16.37 2.78 -5.48
CA ASN A 106 -16.57 2.18 -4.16
C ASN A 106 -15.25 2.07 -3.38
N CYS A 107 -14.12 1.87 -4.07
CA CYS A 107 -12.80 1.92 -3.42
C CYS A 107 -12.52 3.30 -2.85
N MET A 108 -12.76 4.35 -3.64
CA MET A 108 -12.58 5.73 -3.21
C MET A 108 -13.47 6.08 -2.03
N GLU A 109 -14.72 5.67 -2.09
CA GLU A 109 -15.68 5.91 -1.01
C GLU A 109 -15.26 5.22 0.29
N PHE A 110 -14.79 3.98 0.18
CA PHE A 110 -14.27 3.25 1.33
C PHE A 110 -13.07 3.96 1.95
N ALA A 111 -12.11 4.38 1.13
CA ALA A 111 -10.92 5.08 1.60
C ALA A 111 -11.28 6.38 2.32
N LYS A 112 -12.23 7.13 1.77
CA LYS A 112 -12.72 8.37 2.36
C LYS A 112 -13.38 8.14 3.72
N GLN A 113 -14.18 7.09 3.84
CA GLN A 113 -14.82 6.74 5.11
C GLN A 113 -13.81 6.25 6.14
N PHE A 114 -12.83 5.45 5.68
CA PHE A 114 -11.86 4.80 6.57
C PHE A 114 -10.77 5.76 7.07
N TYR A 115 -10.22 6.58 6.16
CA TYR A 115 -9.09 7.49 6.48
C TYR A 115 -9.50 8.96 6.58
N LYS A 116 -10.70 9.33 6.16
CA LYS A 116 -11.09 10.72 5.91
C LYS A 116 -10.23 11.32 4.77
N GLY A 117 -10.30 12.63 4.60
CA GLY A 117 -9.52 13.32 3.59
C GLY A 117 -10.09 13.22 2.18
N LYS A 118 -9.30 13.68 1.22
CA LYS A 118 -9.65 13.70 -0.20
C LYS A 118 -8.82 12.68 -0.94
N TRP A 119 -9.48 11.78 -1.70
CA TRP A 119 -8.82 10.67 -2.39
C TRP A 119 -8.90 10.81 -3.89
N SER A 120 -7.81 10.44 -4.56
CA SER A 120 -7.71 10.46 -6.03
C SER A 120 -6.78 9.37 -6.51
N ILE A 121 -6.88 9.00 -7.80
CA ILE A 121 -5.93 8.10 -8.43
C ILE A 121 -4.68 8.92 -8.73
N SER A 122 -3.56 8.54 -8.14
CA SER A 122 -2.28 9.21 -8.30
C SER A 122 -1.53 8.73 -9.54
N GLU A 123 -1.46 7.41 -9.72
CA GLU A 123 -0.80 6.81 -10.87
C GLU A 123 -1.25 5.37 -11.06
N THR A 124 -0.99 4.83 -12.26
CA THR A 124 -1.17 3.41 -12.56
C THR A 124 0.21 2.83 -12.85
N LEU A 125 0.57 1.76 -12.13
CA LEU A 125 1.87 1.13 -12.31
C LEU A 125 1.87 0.26 -13.57
N ASP A 126 3.00 0.27 -14.27
CA ASP A 126 3.28 -0.64 -15.39
C ASP A 126 4.63 -1.32 -15.15
N LYS A 127 5.06 -2.15 -16.11
CA LYS A 127 6.30 -2.91 -15.97
C LYS A 127 7.56 -2.06 -15.84
N ASN A 128 7.49 -0.76 -16.15
CA ASN A 128 8.62 0.15 -15.95
C ASN A 128 8.95 0.33 -14.46
N CYS A 129 8.00 0.02 -13.57
CA CYS A 129 8.23 0.09 -12.13
C CYS A 129 9.30 -0.90 -11.66
N PHE A 130 9.52 -1.99 -12.40
CA PHE A 130 10.48 -3.03 -12.00
C PHE A 130 11.91 -2.50 -11.86
N GLN A 131 12.26 -1.49 -12.65
CA GLN A 131 13.58 -0.86 -12.60
C GLN A 131 13.78 -0.01 -11.32
N LYS A 132 12.70 0.35 -10.65
CA LYS A 132 12.72 1.22 -9.46
C LYS A 132 12.62 0.44 -8.14
N MET A 133 12.38 -0.85 -8.21
CA MET A 133 12.11 -1.66 -7.00
C MET A 133 13.26 -1.62 -6.01
N LYS A 134 14.50 -1.74 -6.50
CA LYS A 134 15.69 -1.71 -5.65
C LYS A 134 15.87 -0.34 -4.97
N GLU A 135 15.62 0.73 -5.70
CA GLU A 135 15.67 2.09 -5.18
C GLU A 135 14.65 2.29 -4.05
N TRP A 136 13.40 1.88 -4.25
CA TRP A 136 12.38 1.99 -3.21
C TRP A 136 12.75 1.18 -1.97
N GLU A 137 13.26 -0.03 -2.17
CA GLU A 137 13.69 -0.87 -1.05
C GLU A 137 14.82 -0.22 -0.26
N GLU A 138 15.78 0.40 -0.93
CA GLU A 138 16.88 1.13 -0.28
C GLU A 138 16.38 2.34 0.52
N VAL A 139 15.45 3.12 -0.06
CA VAL A 139 14.85 4.27 0.63
C VAL A 139 14.12 3.82 1.89
N ILE A 140 13.35 2.75 1.82
CA ILE A 140 12.64 2.19 2.97
C ILE A 140 13.64 1.82 4.09
N LYS A 141 14.73 1.15 3.73
CA LYS A 141 15.75 0.74 4.70
C LYS A 141 16.43 1.94 5.35
N ILE A 142 16.72 2.99 4.59
CA ILE A 142 17.29 4.23 5.12
C ILE A 142 16.32 4.88 6.12
N ASN A 143 15.05 4.98 5.78
CA ASN A 143 14.03 5.58 6.64
C ASN A 143 13.85 4.79 7.94
N ILE A 144 13.91 3.47 7.87
CA ILE A 144 13.80 2.60 9.05
C ILE A 144 14.98 2.79 10.00
N CYS A 145 16.17 2.98 9.46
CA CYS A 145 17.40 3.10 10.25
C CYS A 145 17.62 4.50 10.85
N SER A 146 16.85 5.49 10.42
CA SER A 146 16.99 6.88 10.93
C SER A 146 16.03 7.22 12.12
#